data_523caae5ef90473e2522fbd1c4f80913
#
_entry.id   523caae5ef90473e2522fbd1c4f80913
#
_cell.length_a   1.000
_cell.length_b   1.000
_cell.length_c   1.000
_cell.angle_alpha   90.00
_cell.angle_beta   90.00
_cell.angle_gamma   90.00
#
_symmetry.space_group_name_H-M   'P 1'
#
loop_
_entity.id
_entity.type
_entity.pdbx_description
1 polymer ?
#
loop_
_entity_poly.entity_id
_entity_poly.type
_entity_poly.pdbx_seq_one_letter_code
_entity_poly.pdbx_strand_id
1 'polypeptide(L)'
;MKVVLLAGGFGTRNSEESQFKPKPMIEIGGKPILWHIMKEYAYYGFDEFIICAGYKQYVIKEWFADYFLHNSDITFDFTKGSNDMIIHEQHCEPWKVTVVDTGLNTMTGGRIKRIQKYVGDEPFLMTYGDGVCDVDMNKLVEFHKEHGKIATLTAVMLEQQKGVLDIGGDNAVKSFREKSHTDGAPINAGYMVLNPEIFDYIDGDDTVFEREPLERLAKEGQLMSYMHKGFWQCMDTKREMDMLEKYLATGTAPWKKWD
;
A
#
# COMPACT_ATOMS: atom_id res chain seq x y z
N MET A 1 7.28 15.40 1.21
CA MET A 1 7.78 14.01 1.15
C MET A 1 6.87 13.22 0.21
N LYS A 2 7.42 12.49 -0.76
CA LYS A 2 6.64 11.72 -1.74
C LYS A 2 6.23 10.37 -1.17
N VAL A 3 5.14 9.81 -1.70
CA VAL A 3 4.63 8.49 -1.34
C VAL A 3 4.77 7.56 -2.55
N VAL A 4 5.48 6.46 -2.38
CA VAL A 4 5.67 5.41 -3.39
C VAL A 4 4.68 4.27 -3.12
N LEU A 5 3.89 3.91 -4.14
CA LEU A 5 2.88 2.87 -4.06
C LEU A 5 3.23 1.71 -5.01
N LEU A 6 3.49 0.53 -4.45
CA LEU A 6 3.80 -0.67 -5.25
C LEU A 6 2.49 -1.30 -5.76
N ALA A 7 2.20 -1.11 -7.04
CA ALA A 7 0.95 -1.49 -7.70
C ALA A 7 1.14 -2.35 -8.96
N GLY A 8 2.33 -2.96 -9.14
CA GLY A 8 2.68 -3.62 -10.40
C GLY A 8 2.58 -5.16 -10.42
N GLY A 9 2.22 -5.79 -9.29
CA GLY A 9 2.15 -7.25 -9.16
C GLY A 9 0.95 -7.89 -9.86
N PHE A 10 1.04 -9.20 -10.14
CA PHE A 10 -0.01 -9.97 -10.82
C PHE A 10 -1.26 -10.23 -9.97
N GLY A 11 -1.19 -10.12 -8.65
CA GLY A 11 -2.32 -10.34 -7.75
C GLY A 11 -2.85 -11.78 -7.72
N THR A 12 -1.98 -12.78 -7.88
CA THR A 12 -2.34 -14.20 -8.11
C THR A 12 -3.16 -14.88 -7.01
N ARG A 13 -3.19 -14.32 -5.79
CA ARG A 13 -3.94 -14.88 -4.65
C ARG A 13 -5.43 -14.55 -4.68
N ASN A 14 -5.83 -13.48 -5.37
CA ASN A 14 -7.24 -13.06 -5.52
C ASN A 14 -7.66 -13.26 -6.98
N SER A 15 -7.80 -14.53 -7.41
CA SER A 15 -7.82 -14.94 -8.81
C SER A 15 -9.05 -14.46 -9.61
N GLU A 16 -10.21 -14.30 -8.99
CA GLU A 16 -11.45 -13.99 -9.74
C GLU A 16 -11.48 -12.52 -10.20
N GLU A 17 -11.20 -11.56 -9.33
CA GLU A 17 -11.23 -10.14 -9.69
C GLU A 17 -9.91 -9.65 -10.34
N SER A 18 -8.77 -10.24 -9.97
CA SER A 18 -7.47 -9.92 -10.54
C SER A 18 -7.34 -10.27 -12.03
N GLN A 19 -8.25 -11.10 -12.57
CA GLN A 19 -8.31 -11.37 -14.01
C GLN A 19 -8.72 -10.14 -14.83
N PHE A 20 -9.46 -9.21 -14.24
CA PHE A 20 -9.99 -8.03 -14.94
C PHE A 20 -9.28 -6.74 -14.56
N LYS A 21 -8.92 -6.56 -13.30
CA LYS A 21 -8.25 -5.35 -12.75
C LYS A 21 -6.98 -5.72 -11.99
N PRO A 22 -5.92 -4.87 -11.96
CA PRO A 22 -4.82 -5.10 -11.03
C PRO A 22 -5.34 -4.94 -9.60
N LYS A 23 -4.80 -5.70 -8.65
CA LYS A 23 -5.26 -5.76 -7.26
C LYS A 23 -5.50 -4.38 -6.61
N PRO A 24 -4.60 -3.38 -6.78
CA PRO A 24 -4.82 -2.03 -6.24
C PRO A 24 -6.07 -1.31 -6.78
N MET A 25 -6.63 -1.78 -7.90
CA MET A 25 -7.83 -1.22 -8.52
C MET A 25 -9.11 -2.00 -8.19
N ILE A 26 -9.04 -2.99 -7.31
CA ILE A 26 -10.23 -3.64 -6.75
C ILE A 26 -10.90 -2.66 -5.79
N GLU A 27 -12.20 -2.51 -5.94
CA GLU A 27 -12.98 -1.50 -5.22
C GLU A 27 -13.45 -2.02 -3.87
N ILE A 28 -13.43 -1.13 -2.88
CA ILE A 28 -14.12 -1.25 -1.59
C ILE A 28 -14.88 0.06 -1.36
N GLY A 29 -16.16 -0.03 -1.03
CA GLY A 29 -17.02 1.14 -0.89
C GLY A 29 -17.12 1.98 -2.18
N GLY A 30 -17.04 1.37 -3.36
CA GLY A 30 -17.14 2.04 -4.65
C GLY A 30 -15.91 2.85 -5.06
N LYS A 31 -14.77 2.69 -4.37
CA LYS A 31 -13.48 3.30 -4.75
C LYS A 31 -12.37 2.25 -4.70
N PRO A 32 -11.36 2.31 -5.61
CA PRO A 32 -10.22 1.40 -5.57
C PRO A 32 -9.52 1.42 -4.19
N ILE A 33 -9.03 0.27 -3.71
CA ILE A 33 -8.25 0.25 -2.46
C ILE A 33 -7.04 1.19 -2.53
N LEU A 34 -6.44 1.36 -3.70
CA LEU A 34 -5.37 2.33 -3.95
C LEU A 34 -5.80 3.76 -3.57
N TRP A 35 -7.04 4.15 -3.91
CA TRP A 35 -7.58 5.46 -3.55
C TRP A 35 -7.69 5.63 -2.03
N HIS A 36 -8.14 4.59 -1.30
CA HIS A 36 -8.21 4.62 0.17
C HIS A 36 -6.82 4.82 0.78
N ILE A 37 -5.81 4.08 0.29
CA ILE A 37 -4.42 4.23 0.73
C ILE A 37 -3.91 5.67 0.47
N MET A 38 -4.20 6.23 -0.69
CA MET A 38 -3.81 7.60 -1.01
C MET A 38 -4.51 8.62 -0.09
N LYS A 39 -5.79 8.41 0.25
CA LYS A 39 -6.52 9.23 1.23
C LYS A 39 -5.92 9.16 2.63
N GLU A 40 -5.45 7.97 3.07
CA GLU A 40 -4.74 7.83 4.35
C GLU A 40 -3.51 8.75 4.41
N TYR A 41 -2.67 8.72 3.38
CA TYR A 41 -1.49 9.59 3.33
C TYR A 41 -1.85 11.07 3.20
N ALA A 42 -2.82 11.39 2.35
CA ALA A 42 -3.26 12.76 2.13
C ALA A 42 -3.87 13.40 3.40
N TYR A 43 -4.54 12.62 4.24
CA TYR A 43 -5.03 13.07 5.55
C TYR A 43 -3.91 13.66 6.44
N TYR A 44 -2.68 13.13 6.30
CA TYR A 44 -1.49 13.61 7.01
C TYR A 44 -0.67 14.63 6.22
N GLY A 45 -1.16 15.11 5.07
CA GLY A 45 -0.51 16.11 4.24
C GLY A 45 0.51 15.56 3.22
N PHE A 46 0.49 14.27 2.95
CA PHE A 46 1.31 13.65 1.90
C PHE A 46 0.45 13.42 0.65
N ASP A 47 0.53 14.31 -0.31
CA ASP A 47 -0.35 14.42 -1.48
C ASP A 47 0.38 14.23 -2.84
N GLU A 48 1.70 13.94 -2.81
CA GLU A 48 2.49 13.64 -4.02
C GLU A 48 2.81 12.14 -4.08
N PHE A 49 2.23 11.46 -5.09
CA PHE A 49 2.27 10.00 -5.23
C PHE A 49 3.06 9.57 -6.46
N ILE A 50 3.86 8.49 -6.31
CA ILE A 50 4.53 7.78 -7.38
C ILE A 50 4.02 6.34 -7.36
N ILE A 51 3.26 5.95 -8.37
CA ILE A 51 2.66 4.62 -8.48
C ILE A 51 3.54 3.75 -9.38
N CYS A 52 4.14 2.71 -8.81
CA CYS A 52 4.93 1.70 -9.53
C CYS A 52 3.97 0.70 -10.19
N ALA A 53 3.55 0.98 -11.42
CA ALA A 53 2.62 0.15 -12.16
C ALA A 53 3.35 -0.93 -12.99
N GLY A 54 2.64 -2.00 -13.35
CA GLY A 54 3.14 -3.12 -14.14
C GLY A 54 1.99 -3.89 -14.79
N TYR A 55 1.54 -4.98 -14.15
CA TYR A 55 0.41 -5.75 -14.65
C TYR A 55 -0.83 -4.86 -14.81
N LYS A 56 -1.44 -4.89 -16.01
CA LYS A 56 -2.62 -4.08 -16.37
C LYS A 56 -2.51 -2.59 -15.98
N GLN A 57 -1.33 -2.03 -16.11
CA GLN A 57 -1.05 -0.63 -15.76
C GLN A 57 -1.99 0.39 -16.43
N TYR A 58 -2.54 0.03 -17.60
CA TYR A 58 -3.48 0.89 -18.33
C TYR A 58 -4.74 1.18 -17.50
N VAL A 59 -5.24 0.21 -16.70
CA VAL A 59 -6.41 0.42 -15.84
C VAL A 59 -6.16 1.52 -14.81
N ILE A 60 -4.94 1.55 -14.22
CA ILE A 60 -4.56 2.61 -13.28
C ILE A 60 -4.47 3.96 -14.01
N LYS A 61 -3.84 3.99 -15.19
CA LYS A 61 -3.67 5.22 -15.97
C LYS A 61 -5.02 5.79 -16.47
N GLU A 62 -5.91 4.94 -16.97
CA GLU A 62 -7.26 5.32 -17.40
C GLU A 62 -8.06 5.88 -16.23
N TRP A 63 -8.02 5.23 -15.06
CA TRP A 63 -8.72 5.71 -13.88
C TRP A 63 -8.30 7.13 -13.48
N PHE A 64 -6.98 7.43 -13.50
CA PHE A 64 -6.51 8.80 -13.21
C PHE A 64 -6.73 9.78 -14.36
N ALA A 65 -6.68 9.32 -15.62
CA ALA A 65 -6.97 10.18 -16.77
C ALA A 65 -8.42 10.69 -16.76
N ASP A 66 -9.35 9.82 -16.32
CA ASP A 66 -10.78 10.13 -16.27
C ASP A 66 -11.24 10.59 -14.87
N TYR A 67 -10.30 10.72 -13.90
CA TYR A 67 -10.62 10.99 -12.51
C TYR A 67 -11.43 12.27 -12.32
N PHE A 68 -11.08 13.34 -13.04
CA PHE A 68 -11.79 14.60 -12.97
C PHE A 68 -13.19 14.50 -13.57
N LEU A 69 -13.40 13.69 -14.63
CA LEU A 69 -14.71 13.47 -15.24
C LEU A 69 -15.68 12.80 -14.25
N HIS A 70 -15.19 11.83 -13.50
CA HIS A 70 -16.00 11.07 -12.54
C HIS A 70 -16.25 11.78 -11.21
N ASN A 71 -15.51 12.87 -10.94
CA ASN A 71 -15.62 13.63 -9.70
C ASN A 71 -15.95 15.11 -9.95
N SER A 72 -16.65 15.42 -11.07
CA SER A 72 -17.06 16.78 -11.43
C SER A 72 -18.48 16.79 -11.99
N ASP A 73 -19.18 17.89 -11.80
CA ASP A 73 -20.42 18.15 -12.52
C ASP A 73 -20.09 18.72 -13.91
N ILE A 74 -20.52 18.03 -14.97
CA ILE A 74 -20.13 18.32 -16.34
C ILE A 74 -21.34 18.41 -17.26
N THR A 75 -21.39 19.46 -18.10
CA THR A 75 -22.27 19.53 -19.26
C THR A 75 -21.48 19.18 -20.51
N PHE A 76 -21.97 18.19 -21.26
CA PHE A 76 -21.48 17.88 -22.61
C PHE A 76 -22.48 18.49 -23.63
N ASP A 77 -22.02 19.44 -24.44
CA ASP A 77 -22.84 20.08 -25.47
C ASP A 77 -22.50 19.50 -26.85
N PHE A 78 -23.41 18.71 -27.39
CA PHE A 78 -23.32 18.13 -28.73
C PHE A 78 -24.13 18.88 -29.77
N THR A 79 -24.80 20.01 -29.41
CA THR A 79 -25.76 20.70 -30.31
C THR A 79 -25.09 21.42 -31.45
N LYS A 80 -23.81 21.81 -31.32
CA LYS A 80 -23.07 22.60 -32.33
C LYS A 80 -22.11 21.75 -33.17
N GLY A 81 -22.18 20.42 -33.10
CA GLY A 81 -21.27 19.53 -33.83
C GLY A 81 -19.82 19.55 -33.31
N SER A 82 -19.56 20.21 -32.20
CA SER A 82 -18.35 20.16 -31.41
C SER A 82 -18.63 19.42 -30.10
N ASN A 83 -17.62 18.74 -29.55
CA ASN A 83 -17.72 18.10 -28.22
C ASN A 83 -17.28 19.12 -27.17
N ASP A 84 -18.11 20.16 -26.95
CA ASP A 84 -17.81 21.16 -25.93
C ASP A 84 -18.12 20.58 -24.53
N MET A 85 -17.17 20.72 -23.60
CA MET A 85 -17.30 20.26 -22.22
C MET A 85 -17.17 21.45 -21.28
N ILE A 86 -18.16 21.60 -20.40
CA ILE A 86 -18.19 22.65 -19.38
C ILE A 86 -18.14 21.97 -18.02
N ILE A 87 -17.09 22.20 -17.25
CA ILE A 87 -16.95 21.72 -15.88
C ILE A 87 -17.55 22.77 -14.94
N HIS A 88 -18.52 22.38 -14.12
CA HIS A 88 -19.20 23.26 -13.17
C HIS A 88 -18.55 23.21 -11.79
N GLU A 89 -18.58 22.05 -11.15
CA GLU A 89 -17.97 21.83 -9.85
C GLU A 89 -16.99 20.66 -9.93
N GLN A 90 -15.84 20.82 -9.30
CA GLN A 90 -14.79 19.82 -9.29
C GLN A 90 -14.52 19.38 -7.85
N HIS A 91 -14.73 18.09 -7.58
CA HIS A 91 -14.54 17.46 -6.26
C HIS A 91 -13.34 16.51 -6.25
N CYS A 92 -12.30 16.82 -7.03
CA CYS A 92 -11.07 16.03 -7.07
C CYS A 92 -10.19 16.35 -5.87
N GLU A 93 -9.57 15.32 -5.34
CA GLU A 93 -8.48 15.52 -4.37
C GLU A 93 -7.30 16.26 -5.04
N PRO A 94 -6.62 17.19 -4.32
CA PRO A 94 -5.52 17.97 -4.85
C PRO A 94 -4.21 17.19 -4.90
N TRP A 95 -4.25 16.00 -5.50
CA TRP A 95 -3.10 15.11 -5.58
C TRP A 95 -2.23 15.38 -6.80
N LYS A 96 -0.93 15.19 -6.63
CA LYS A 96 0.00 15.07 -7.74
C LYS A 96 0.39 13.60 -7.91
N VAL A 97 -0.01 12.99 -9.02
CA VAL A 97 0.15 11.55 -9.26
C VAL A 97 1.04 11.30 -10.47
N THR A 98 2.08 10.50 -10.27
CA THR A 98 2.95 10.00 -11.33
C THR A 98 2.79 8.48 -11.42
N VAL A 99 2.25 7.97 -12.52
CA VAL A 99 2.13 6.53 -12.78
C VAL A 99 3.29 6.09 -13.66
N VAL A 100 4.19 5.28 -13.11
CA VAL A 100 5.42 4.82 -13.78
C VAL A 100 5.25 3.37 -14.24
N ASP A 101 5.52 3.12 -15.51
CA ASP A 101 5.70 1.74 -15.99
C ASP A 101 7.00 1.18 -15.44
N THR A 102 6.90 0.32 -14.46
CA THR A 102 8.05 -0.34 -13.83
C THR A 102 8.29 -1.76 -14.38
N GLY A 103 7.64 -2.12 -15.48
CA GLY A 103 7.77 -3.40 -16.15
C GLY A 103 6.84 -4.49 -15.60
N LEU A 104 6.54 -5.47 -16.45
CA LEU A 104 5.59 -6.54 -16.12
C LEU A 104 6.19 -7.55 -15.12
N ASN A 105 7.43 -8.02 -15.39
CA ASN A 105 8.09 -9.09 -14.64
C ASN A 105 9.07 -8.57 -13.58
N THR A 106 9.17 -7.27 -13.40
CA THR A 106 10.06 -6.65 -12.43
C THR A 106 9.62 -6.97 -11.01
N MET A 107 10.56 -7.37 -10.16
CA MET A 107 10.30 -7.64 -8.74
C MET A 107 10.19 -6.35 -7.92
N THR A 108 9.80 -6.47 -6.66
CA THR A 108 9.50 -5.32 -5.78
C THR A 108 10.68 -4.34 -5.66
N GLY A 109 11.89 -4.82 -5.45
CA GLY A 109 13.10 -3.99 -5.42
C GLY A 109 13.37 -3.32 -6.76
N GLY A 110 13.29 -4.06 -7.86
CA GLY A 110 13.47 -3.50 -9.19
C GLY A 110 12.50 -2.36 -9.50
N ARG A 111 11.22 -2.48 -9.07
CA ARG A 111 10.25 -1.39 -9.23
C ARG A 111 10.67 -0.13 -8.46
N ILE A 112 11.15 -0.31 -7.24
CA ILE A 112 11.70 0.78 -6.42
C ILE A 112 12.91 1.41 -7.13
N LYS A 113 13.85 0.61 -7.66
CA LYS A 113 15.02 1.13 -8.38
C LYS A 113 14.64 1.99 -9.58
N ARG A 114 13.64 1.55 -10.36
CA ARG A 114 13.21 2.25 -11.58
C ARG A 114 12.58 3.62 -11.34
N ILE A 115 12.10 3.89 -10.13
CA ILE A 115 11.48 5.19 -9.79
C ILE A 115 12.46 6.17 -9.12
N GLN A 116 13.72 5.82 -8.94
CA GLN A 116 14.72 6.66 -8.28
C GLN A 116 14.74 8.10 -8.81
N LYS A 117 14.72 8.28 -10.14
CA LYS A 117 14.70 9.61 -10.78
C LYS A 117 13.45 10.45 -10.45
N TYR A 118 12.35 9.84 -10.03
CA TYR A 118 11.13 10.54 -9.65
C TYR A 118 11.09 10.85 -8.15
N VAL A 119 11.76 10.03 -7.34
CA VAL A 119 11.90 10.25 -5.89
C VAL A 119 12.86 11.42 -5.63
N GLY A 120 14.03 11.43 -6.29
CA GLY A 120 15.10 12.39 -6.01
C GLY A 120 15.91 11.99 -4.77
N ASP A 121 16.48 13.01 -4.11
CA ASP A 121 17.42 12.84 -3.00
C ASP A 121 16.80 13.05 -1.61
N GLU A 122 15.48 13.04 -1.54
CA GLU A 122 14.73 13.23 -0.29
C GLU A 122 14.19 11.89 0.25
N PRO A 123 14.08 11.74 1.57
CA PRO A 123 13.37 10.61 2.16
C PRO A 123 11.94 10.50 1.63
N PHE A 124 11.45 9.30 1.48
CA PHE A 124 10.11 9.03 0.94
C PHE A 124 9.37 7.96 1.73
N LEU A 125 8.07 8.05 1.69
CA LEU A 125 7.16 7.03 2.21
C LEU A 125 6.94 5.95 1.13
N MET A 126 6.79 4.71 1.55
CA MET A 126 6.48 3.60 0.65
C MET A 126 5.46 2.66 1.27
N THR A 127 4.54 2.16 0.46
CA THR A 127 3.66 1.05 0.85
C THR A 127 3.25 0.18 -0.34
N TYR A 128 2.65 -0.97 -0.04
CA TYR A 128 2.00 -1.82 -1.03
C TYR A 128 0.60 -1.29 -1.37
N GLY A 129 0.12 -1.58 -2.58
CA GLY A 129 -1.15 -1.07 -3.08
C GLY A 129 -2.38 -1.91 -2.69
N ASP A 130 -2.33 -2.67 -1.59
CA ASP A 130 -3.34 -3.67 -1.25
C ASP A 130 -3.69 -3.78 0.25
N GLY A 131 -3.21 -2.88 1.08
CA GLY A 131 -3.51 -2.87 2.51
C GLY A 131 -3.80 -1.47 3.04
N VAL A 132 -4.71 -1.39 4.00
CA VAL A 132 -5.14 -0.17 4.71
C VAL A 132 -4.81 -0.25 6.18
N CYS A 133 -4.56 0.89 6.83
CA CYS A 133 -4.21 0.97 8.24
C CYS A 133 -4.66 2.29 8.89
N ASP A 134 -4.58 2.38 10.20
CA ASP A 134 -4.78 3.62 10.94
C ASP A 134 -3.48 4.19 11.54
N VAL A 135 -2.34 3.84 10.95
CA VAL A 135 -1.02 4.37 11.33
C VAL A 135 -1.01 5.90 11.25
N ASP A 136 -0.43 6.54 12.25
CA ASP A 136 -0.12 7.96 12.20
C ASP A 136 1.16 8.17 11.38
N MET A 137 1.00 8.63 10.13
CA MET A 137 2.13 8.78 9.21
C MET A 137 3.12 9.85 9.65
N ASN A 138 2.65 10.88 10.36
CA ASN A 138 3.54 11.92 10.90
C ASN A 138 4.44 11.36 12.01
N LYS A 139 3.89 10.54 12.91
CA LYS A 139 4.68 9.86 13.95
C LYS A 139 5.65 8.84 13.38
N LEU A 140 5.25 8.13 12.32
CA LEU A 140 6.14 7.21 11.62
C LEU A 140 7.34 7.95 11.02
N VAL A 141 7.10 9.09 10.38
CA VAL A 141 8.15 9.96 9.80
C VAL A 141 9.03 10.57 10.90
N GLU A 142 8.44 11.02 12.00
CA GLU A 142 9.18 11.57 13.15
C GLU A 142 10.12 10.52 13.74
N PHE A 143 9.61 9.31 14.02
CA PHE A 143 10.41 8.17 14.48
C PHE A 143 11.57 7.85 13.53
N HIS A 144 11.34 7.87 12.20
CA HIS A 144 12.38 7.66 11.21
C HIS A 144 13.49 8.73 11.31
N LYS A 145 13.11 9.98 11.43
CA LYS A 145 14.07 11.10 11.55
C LYS A 145 14.89 11.03 12.85
N GLU A 146 14.28 10.63 13.95
CA GLU A 146 14.94 10.54 15.25
C GLU A 146 16.08 9.52 15.29
N HIS A 147 15.88 8.34 14.70
CA HIS A 147 16.92 7.31 14.71
C HIS A 147 17.97 7.46 13.61
N GLY A 148 17.68 8.20 12.52
CA GLY A 148 18.63 8.52 11.44
C GLY A 148 19.17 7.32 10.67
N LYS A 149 18.44 6.19 10.64
CA LYS A 149 18.80 4.99 9.85
C LYS A 149 18.18 5.04 8.47
N ILE A 150 18.63 4.15 7.56
CA ILE A 150 18.21 4.15 6.15
C ILE A 150 16.74 3.78 5.99
N ALA A 151 16.24 2.85 6.79
CA ALA A 151 14.87 2.36 6.63
C ALA A 151 14.13 2.19 7.96
N THR A 152 12.85 2.54 7.95
CA THR A 152 11.87 2.20 8.97
C THR A 152 10.76 1.39 8.33
N LEU A 153 10.41 0.24 8.89
CA LEU A 153 9.20 -0.50 8.57
C LEU A 153 8.20 -0.45 9.71
N THR A 154 6.93 -0.43 9.39
CA THR A 154 5.86 -0.59 10.37
C THR A 154 5.65 -2.07 10.63
N ALA A 155 5.67 -2.47 11.90
CA ALA A 155 5.37 -3.82 12.35
C ALA A 155 4.03 -3.86 13.08
N VAL A 156 3.25 -4.91 12.81
CA VAL A 156 1.99 -5.21 13.51
C VAL A 156 2.07 -6.60 14.11
N MET A 157 1.38 -6.82 15.22
CA MET A 157 1.24 -8.16 15.78
C MET A 157 0.14 -8.90 15.05
N LEU A 158 0.51 -9.94 14.30
CA LEU A 158 -0.48 -10.81 13.68
C LEU A 158 -0.93 -11.85 14.70
N GLU A 159 -2.21 -11.82 15.05
CA GLU A 159 -2.80 -12.83 15.95
C GLU A 159 -2.76 -14.21 15.29
N GLN A 160 -2.36 -15.22 16.06
CA GLN A 160 -2.50 -16.60 15.62
C GLN A 160 -3.98 -16.95 15.45
N GLN A 161 -4.35 -17.47 14.28
CA GLN A 161 -5.74 -17.85 13.98
C GLN A 161 -6.09 -19.26 14.48
N LYS A 162 -5.11 -20.03 14.97
CA LYS A 162 -5.27 -21.44 15.36
C LYS A 162 -4.68 -21.67 16.76
N GLY A 163 -5.22 -22.66 17.47
CA GLY A 163 -4.70 -23.08 18.77
C GLY A 163 -3.25 -23.52 18.69
N VAL A 164 -2.51 -23.29 19.77
CA VAL A 164 -1.09 -23.64 19.92
C VAL A 164 -0.97 -25.01 20.56
N LEU A 165 -0.14 -25.87 19.97
CA LEU A 165 0.17 -27.21 20.48
C LEU A 165 1.59 -27.25 21.01
N ASP A 166 1.79 -27.82 22.19
CA ASP A 166 3.10 -28.27 22.67
C ASP A 166 3.19 -29.80 22.44
N ILE A 167 4.12 -30.21 21.57
CA ILE A 167 4.24 -31.59 21.11
C ILE A 167 5.56 -32.19 21.65
N GLY A 168 5.46 -33.33 22.34
CA GLY A 168 6.62 -34.08 22.78
C GLY A 168 7.37 -34.80 21.67
N GLY A 169 8.60 -35.28 21.97
CA GLY A 169 9.40 -36.04 20.98
C GLY A 169 8.78 -37.39 20.56
N ASP A 170 7.77 -37.87 21.30
CA ASP A 170 6.94 -39.05 21.03
C ASP A 170 5.65 -38.75 20.27
N ASN A 171 5.51 -37.53 19.75
CA ASN A 171 4.31 -36.99 19.10
C ASN A 171 3.10 -36.84 20.05
N ALA A 172 3.25 -37.02 21.37
CA ALA A 172 2.19 -36.74 22.31
C ALA A 172 1.96 -35.22 22.44
N VAL A 173 0.71 -34.80 22.41
CA VAL A 173 0.32 -33.41 22.69
C VAL A 173 0.38 -33.20 24.19
N LYS A 174 1.40 -32.47 24.67
CA LYS A 174 1.59 -32.17 26.09
C LYS A 174 0.64 -31.10 26.59
N SER A 175 0.36 -30.11 25.73
CA SER A 175 -0.65 -29.10 26.02
C SER A 175 -1.30 -28.62 24.75
N PHE A 176 -2.57 -28.27 24.87
CA PHE A 176 -3.32 -27.51 23.86
C PHE A 176 -3.79 -26.22 24.50
N ARG A 177 -3.53 -25.11 23.85
CA ARG A 177 -4.00 -23.82 24.28
C ARG A 177 -4.70 -23.12 23.13
N GLU A 178 -5.94 -22.66 23.37
CA GLU A 178 -6.62 -21.80 22.41
C GLU A 178 -5.79 -20.52 22.21
N LYS A 179 -5.89 -19.95 21.02
CA LYS A 179 -5.19 -18.73 20.61
C LYS A 179 -5.33 -17.61 21.65
N SER A 180 -4.29 -16.83 21.86
CA SER A 180 -4.32 -15.59 22.61
C SER A 180 -3.71 -14.46 21.79
N HIS A 181 -4.07 -13.21 22.08
CA HIS A 181 -3.51 -12.01 21.43
C HIS A 181 -1.98 -11.88 21.57
N THR A 182 -1.37 -12.64 22.49
CA THR A 182 0.08 -12.64 22.72
C THR A 182 0.84 -13.74 21.96
N ASP A 183 0.15 -14.61 21.24
CA ASP A 183 0.75 -15.73 20.51
C ASP A 183 1.25 -15.37 19.09
N GLY A 184 1.12 -14.10 18.69
CA GLY A 184 1.55 -13.61 17.39
C GLY A 184 3.04 -13.26 17.34
N ALA A 185 3.58 -13.28 16.14
CA ALA A 185 4.87 -12.66 15.83
C ALA A 185 4.66 -11.30 15.15
N PRO A 186 5.55 -10.33 15.38
CA PRO A 186 5.52 -9.11 14.62
C PRO A 186 5.80 -9.39 13.14
N ILE A 187 4.97 -8.84 12.26
CA ILE A 187 5.12 -8.94 10.82
C ILE A 187 5.27 -7.56 10.20
N ASN A 188 5.87 -7.50 9.01
CA ASN A 188 5.95 -6.30 8.20
C ASN A 188 4.55 -5.92 7.68
N ALA A 189 4.05 -4.77 8.10
CA ALA A 189 2.76 -4.22 7.67
C ALA A 189 2.82 -3.49 6.32
N GLY A 190 4.02 -3.31 5.75
CA GLY A 190 4.21 -2.71 4.44
C GLY A 190 4.27 -1.19 4.40
N TYR A 191 4.03 -0.48 5.48
CA TYR A 191 4.17 0.98 5.56
C TYR A 191 5.57 1.33 6.02
N MET A 192 6.31 2.08 5.21
CA MET A 192 7.75 2.31 5.38
C MET A 192 8.14 3.77 5.17
N VAL A 193 9.23 4.19 5.79
CA VAL A 193 9.97 5.41 5.45
C VAL A 193 11.38 4.99 5.06
N LEU A 194 11.84 5.48 3.92
CA LEU A 194 13.10 5.11 3.31
C LEU A 194 13.91 6.35 2.95
N ASN A 195 15.20 6.33 3.26
CA ASN A 195 16.16 7.31 2.77
C ASN A 195 16.66 6.92 1.35
N PRO A 196 17.13 7.88 0.56
CA PRO A 196 17.61 7.61 -0.81
C PRO A 196 18.73 6.56 -0.91
N GLU A 197 19.51 6.35 0.16
CA GLU A 197 20.55 5.33 0.22
C GLU A 197 20.00 3.91 0.02
N ILE A 198 18.69 3.72 0.15
CA ILE A 198 18.04 2.43 -0.15
C ILE A 198 18.29 1.97 -1.58
N PHE A 199 18.46 2.88 -2.52
CA PHE A 199 18.75 2.54 -3.91
C PHE A 199 20.08 1.83 -4.11
N ASP A 200 21.05 1.97 -3.18
CA ASP A 200 22.34 1.27 -3.21
C ASP A 200 22.25 -0.19 -2.75
N TYR A 201 21.11 -0.55 -2.15
CA TYR A 201 20.80 -1.91 -1.72
C TYR A 201 20.02 -2.72 -2.77
N ILE A 202 19.73 -2.12 -3.92
CA ILE A 202 18.91 -2.74 -4.98
C ILE A 202 19.76 -2.87 -6.24
N ASP A 203 20.07 -4.10 -6.64
CA ASP A 203 20.93 -4.37 -7.79
C ASP A 203 20.22 -4.18 -9.13
N GLY A 204 18.95 -4.57 -9.25
CA GLY A 204 18.22 -4.45 -10.51
C GLY A 204 16.80 -5.05 -10.47
N ASP A 205 16.29 -5.38 -11.66
CA ASP A 205 14.89 -5.78 -11.86
C ASP A 205 14.47 -7.05 -11.12
N ASP A 206 15.39 -8.00 -10.92
CA ASP A 206 15.13 -9.28 -10.27
C ASP A 206 15.24 -9.22 -8.74
N THR A 207 15.59 -8.04 -8.19
CA THR A 207 15.71 -7.85 -6.75
C THR A 207 14.34 -7.89 -6.06
N VAL A 208 14.16 -8.81 -5.13
CA VAL A 208 13.02 -8.86 -4.21
C VAL A 208 13.35 -8.02 -2.99
N PHE A 209 12.65 -6.89 -2.81
CA PHE A 209 12.93 -5.92 -1.76
C PHE A 209 12.91 -6.50 -0.35
N GLU A 210 11.97 -7.41 -0.11
CA GLU A 210 11.71 -8.06 1.18
C GLU A 210 12.77 -9.11 1.56
N ARG A 211 13.70 -9.41 0.65
CA ARG A 211 14.81 -10.36 0.87
C ARG A 211 16.11 -9.62 1.09
N GLU A 212 17.03 -9.72 0.11
CA GLU A 212 18.40 -9.23 0.25
C GLU A 212 18.49 -7.78 0.72
N PRO A 213 17.76 -6.78 0.18
CA PRO A 213 17.85 -5.41 0.66
C PRO A 213 17.49 -5.25 2.14
N LEU A 214 16.34 -5.77 2.58
CA LEU A 214 15.94 -5.66 3.99
C LEU A 214 16.82 -6.51 4.91
N GLU A 215 17.28 -7.68 4.47
CA GLU A 215 18.21 -8.54 5.23
C GLU A 215 19.57 -7.87 5.42
N ARG A 216 20.11 -7.21 4.38
CA ARG A 216 21.37 -6.43 4.48
C ARG A 216 21.21 -5.27 5.44
N LEU A 217 20.15 -4.46 5.28
CA LEU A 217 19.88 -3.34 6.18
C LEU A 217 19.76 -3.80 7.65
N ALA A 218 19.11 -4.94 7.91
CA ALA A 218 18.99 -5.49 9.23
C ALA A 218 20.37 -5.89 9.81
N LYS A 219 21.21 -6.58 9.03
CA LYS A 219 22.57 -6.97 9.43
C LYS A 219 23.49 -5.78 9.72
N GLU A 220 23.31 -4.70 8.94
CA GLU A 220 24.10 -3.48 9.07
C GLU A 220 23.52 -2.51 10.13
N GLY A 221 22.45 -2.88 10.83
CA GLY A 221 21.80 -2.05 11.82
C GLY A 221 21.16 -0.78 11.24
N GLN A 222 20.75 -0.82 9.96
CA GLN A 222 20.15 0.28 9.23
C GLN A 222 18.63 0.14 9.04
N LEU A 223 18.01 -0.92 9.61
CA LEU A 223 16.58 -1.17 9.57
C LEU A 223 15.98 -1.04 10.98
N MET A 224 14.99 -0.18 11.12
CA MET A 224 14.25 0.03 12.37
C MET A 224 12.79 -0.38 12.23
N SER A 225 12.17 -0.78 13.33
CA SER A 225 10.78 -1.19 13.38
C SER A 225 9.95 -0.20 14.20
N TYR A 226 8.91 0.36 13.58
CA TYR A 226 7.87 1.14 14.25
C TYR A 226 6.70 0.21 14.60
N MET A 227 6.50 -0.08 15.90
CA MET A 227 5.43 -0.96 16.38
C MET A 227 4.07 -0.27 16.35
N HIS A 228 3.18 -0.74 15.50
CA HIS A 228 1.81 -0.26 15.41
C HIS A 228 0.86 -1.22 16.12
N LYS A 229 0.00 -0.68 17.00
CA LYS A 229 -0.96 -1.45 17.80
C LYS A 229 -2.42 -1.25 17.36
N GLY A 230 -2.64 -0.43 16.34
CA GLY A 230 -3.95 -0.13 15.80
C GLY A 230 -4.39 -1.09 14.70
N PHE A 231 -5.25 -0.61 13.83
CA PHE A 231 -5.80 -1.38 12.73
C PHE A 231 -4.81 -1.49 11.57
N TRP A 232 -4.71 -2.67 11.01
CA TRP A 232 -4.05 -2.96 9.75
C TRP A 232 -4.72 -4.17 9.10
N GLN A 233 -4.98 -4.08 7.79
CA GLN A 233 -5.56 -5.18 7.03
C GLN A 233 -5.13 -5.12 5.57
N CYS A 234 -4.56 -6.21 5.06
CA CYS A 234 -4.38 -6.41 3.62
C CYS A 234 -5.63 -7.05 3.00
N MET A 235 -5.80 -6.87 1.69
CA MET A 235 -6.91 -7.42 0.90
C MET A 235 -6.39 -8.54 -0.02
N ASP A 236 -5.92 -9.66 0.55
CA ASP A 236 -5.39 -10.79 -0.19
C ASP A 236 -6.47 -11.77 -0.67
N THR A 237 -7.60 -11.82 0.02
CA THR A 237 -8.68 -12.78 -0.20
C THR A 237 -10.03 -12.10 -0.30
N LYS A 238 -11.02 -12.79 -0.89
CA LYS A 238 -12.42 -12.32 -0.93
C LYS A 238 -12.97 -12.05 0.47
N ARG A 239 -12.64 -12.89 1.46
CA ARG A 239 -13.06 -12.70 2.85
C ARG A 239 -12.56 -11.38 3.44
N GLU A 240 -11.32 -11.01 3.15
CA GLU A 240 -10.73 -9.75 3.60
C GLU A 240 -11.38 -8.56 2.90
N MET A 241 -11.66 -8.68 1.60
CA MET A 241 -12.41 -7.67 0.87
C MET A 241 -13.80 -7.47 1.48
N ASP A 242 -14.58 -8.53 1.71
CA ASP A 242 -15.91 -8.46 2.32
C ASP A 242 -15.88 -7.85 3.73
N MET A 243 -14.79 -8.08 4.48
CA MET A 243 -14.58 -7.47 5.78
C MET A 243 -14.34 -5.95 5.66
N LEU A 244 -13.51 -5.50 4.73
CA LEU A 244 -13.27 -4.08 4.48
C LEU A 244 -14.55 -3.37 4.01
N GLU A 245 -15.32 -3.99 3.11
CA GLU A 245 -16.63 -3.51 2.68
C GLU A 245 -17.60 -3.34 3.86
N LYS A 246 -17.63 -4.31 4.75
CA LYS A 246 -18.48 -4.24 5.96
C LYS A 246 -18.11 -3.06 6.85
N TYR A 247 -16.81 -2.78 7.06
CA TYR A 247 -16.36 -1.63 7.84
C TYR A 247 -16.85 -0.31 7.23
N LEU A 248 -16.78 -0.18 5.90
CA LEU A 248 -17.28 1.01 5.19
C LEU A 248 -18.80 1.12 5.28
N ALA A 249 -19.53 0.04 5.04
CA ALA A 249 -20.99 0.01 5.09
C ALA A 249 -21.55 0.36 6.48
N THR A 250 -20.83 0.01 7.54
CA THR A 250 -21.23 0.31 8.93
C THR A 250 -20.70 1.65 9.44
N GLY A 251 -19.89 2.38 8.66
CA GLY A 251 -19.27 3.64 9.09
C GLY A 251 -18.22 3.47 10.20
N THR A 252 -17.64 2.26 10.33
CA THR A 252 -16.69 1.92 11.39
C THR A 252 -15.29 1.63 10.87
N ALA A 253 -14.99 2.06 9.63
CA ALA A 253 -13.69 1.84 8.98
C ALA A 253 -12.56 2.59 9.71
N PRO A 254 -11.63 1.89 10.41
CA PRO A 254 -10.66 2.56 11.27
C PRO A 254 -9.63 3.41 10.49
N TRP A 255 -9.38 3.04 9.23
CA TRP A 255 -8.46 3.78 8.35
C TRP A 255 -9.09 5.04 7.75
N LYS A 256 -10.44 5.13 7.70
CA LYS A 256 -11.15 6.30 7.16
C LYS A 256 -11.18 7.42 8.20
N LYS A 257 -10.17 8.31 8.14
CA LYS A 257 -10.02 9.48 9.02
C LYS A 257 -10.52 10.78 8.38
N TRP A 258 -10.90 10.73 7.12
CA TRP A 258 -11.49 11.84 6.35
C TRP A 258 -13.02 11.73 6.33
N ASP A 259 -13.67 12.82 6.04
CA ASP A 259 -15.13 12.96 5.91
C ASP A 259 -15.66 12.26 4.65
#